data_1f6cadb08a071a3d10b0a168545585d4
#
_entry.id   1f6cadb08a071a3d10b0a168545585d4
#
_cell.length_a   1.000
_cell.length_b   1.000
_cell.length_c   1.000
_cell.angle_alpha   90.00
_cell.angle_beta   90.00
_cell.angle_gamma   90.00
#
_symmetry.space_group_name_H-M   'P 1'
#
loop_
_entity.id
_entity.type
_entity.pdbx_description
1 polymer ?
#
loop_
_entity_poly.entity_id
_entity_poly.type
_entity_poly.pdbx_seq_one_letter_code
_entity_poly.pdbx_strand_id
1 'polypeptide(L)'
;MLQVNDVFLQFGGRKLFEDVNLKFTDNNCYGIIGANGAGKSTFLKILSGDLEPTRGSVSVGKNQRISVLNQNQNDFDDCTVMRTVLMGHKRLVEIMDKKDALYSKPDFSEEDGNLAAELETEFSELGGWEAESEA
;
A
#
# COMPACT_ATOMS: atom_id res chain seq x y z
N MET A 1 -11.68 -1.73 -11.55
CA MET A 1 -11.29 -2.94 -12.35
C MET A 1 -9.79 -3.17 -12.21
N LEU A 2 -9.36 -4.39 -11.87
CA LEU A 2 -7.97 -4.81 -11.83
C LEU A 2 -7.73 -5.85 -12.94
N GLN A 3 -6.65 -5.72 -13.68
CA GLN A 3 -6.33 -6.59 -14.80
C GLN A 3 -4.91 -7.15 -14.68
N VAL A 4 -4.78 -8.43 -14.90
CA VAL A 4 -3.54 -9.21 -14.89
C VAL A 4 -3.25 -9.64 -16.34
N ASN A 5 -2.07 -9.30 -16.84
CA ASN A 5 -1.70 -9.59 -18.23
C ASN A 5 -0.40 -10.38 -18.25
N ASP A 6 -0.44 -11.58 -18.81
CA ASP A 6 0.70 -12.47 -19.08
C ASP A 6 1.65 -12.63 -17.88
N VAL A 7 1.08 -12.71 -16.66
CA VAL A 7 1.89 -12.81 -15.46
C VAL A 7 2.52 -14.19 -15.32
N PHE A 8 3.83 -14.17 -15.17
CA PHE A 8 4.70 -15.31 -14.92
C PHE A 8 5.53 -15.07 -13.67
N LEU A 9 5.63 -16.06 -12.81
CA LEU A 9 6.48 -16.02 -11.64
C LEU A 9 7.24 -17.32 -11.42
N GLN A 10 8.55 -17.18 -11.17
CA GLN A 10 9.43 -18.28 -10.75
C GLN A 10 10.36 -17.85 -9.63
N PHE A 11 10.71 -18.79 -8.77
CA PHE A 11 11.75 -18.65 -7.73
C PHE A 11 12.78 -19.75 -7.87
N GLY A 12 14.08 -19.39 -7.97
CA GLY A 12 15.18 -20.36 -7.99
C GLY A 12 15.00 -21.47 -9.04
N GLY A 13 14.45 -21.16 -10.22
CA GLY A 13 14.18 -22.11 -11.28
C GLY A 13 12.87 -22.91 -11.16
N ARG A 14 12.15 -22.78 -10.03
CA ARG A 14 10.81 -23.38 -9.87
C ARG A 14 9.74 -22.38 -10.33
N LYS A 15 9.02 -22.76 -11.39
CA LYS A 15 7.82 -22.02 -11.82
C LYS A 15 6.71 -22.20 -10.79
N LEU A 16 6.07 -21.12 -10.39
CA LEU A 16 4.87 -21.13 -9.57
C LEU A 16 3.61 -21.06 -10.44
N PHE A 17 3.58 -20.13 -11.38
CA PHE A 17 2.51 -20.01 -12.38
C PHE A 17 3.03 -19.26 -13.60
N GLU A 18 2.39 -19.47 -14.73
CA GLU A 18 2.74 -18.86 -16.00
C GLU A 18 1.47 -18.54 -16.81
N ASP A 19 1.60 -17.57 -17.72
CA ASP A 19 0.56 -17.16 -18.69
C ASP A 19 -0.78 -16.78 -18.01
N VAL A 20 -0.69 -16.19 -16.81
CA VAL A 20 -1.89 -15.79 -16.06
C VAL A 20 -2.48 -14.52 -16.63
N ASN A 21 -3.69 -14.65 -17.18
CA ASN A 21 -4.48 -13.55 -17.72
C ASN A 21 -5.84 -13.54 -17.02
N LEU A 22 -6.09 -12.52 -16.21
CA LEU A 22 -7.31 -12.40 -15.40
C LEU A 22 -7.81 -10.97 -15.39
N LYS A 23 -9.11 -10.83 -15.24
CA LYS A 23 -9.79 -9.54 -15.09
C LYS A 23 -10.74 -9.60 -13.92
N PHE A 24 -10.49 -8.75 -12.93
CA PHE A 24 -11.35 -8.58 -11.78
C PHE A 24 -12.20 -7.33 -11.97
N THR A 25 -13.50 -7.53 -11.98
CA THR A 25 -14.48 -6.45 -12.16
C THR A 25 -15.12 -6.07 -10.84
N ASP A 26 -15.58 -4.84 -10.75
CA ASP A 26 -16.20 -4.31 -9.55
C ASP A 26 -17.48 -5.07 -9.19
N ASN A 27 -17.86 -5.05 -7.92
CA ASN A 27 -19.05 -5.72 -7.36
C ASN A 27 -19.07 -7.26 -7.47
N ASN A 28 -17.93 -7.89 -7.68
CA ASN A 28 -17.79 -9.34 -7.68
C ASN A 28 -16.83 -9.81 -6.57
N CYS A 29 -17.08 -10.98 -6.05
CA CYS A 29 -16.21 -11.68 -5.11
C CYS A 29 -15.51 -12.82 -5.85
N TYR A 30 -14.18 -12.87 -5.76
CA TYR A 30 -13.35 -13.88 -6.41
C TYR A 30 -12.61 -14.72 -5.37
N GLY A 31 -12.73 -16.04 -5.47
CA GLY A 31 -12.02 -16.98 -4.61
C GLY A 31 -10.79 -17.57 -5.29
N ILE A 32 -9.64 -17.53 -4.60
CA ILE A 32 -8.41 -18.19 -5.06
C ILE A 32 -8.27 -19.48 -4.26
N ILE A 33 -8.37 -20.62 -4.93
CA ILE A 33 -8.29 -21.96 -4.34
C ILE A 33 -7.10 -22.73 -4.90
N GLY A 34 -6.55 -23.64 -4.10
CA GLY A 34 -5.40 -24.49 -4.49
C GLY A 34 -4.72 -25.08 -3.28
N ALA A 35 -3.84 -26.05 -3.51
CA ALA A 35 -3.05 -26.72 -2.47
C ALA A 35 -2.14 -25.75 -1.72
N ASN A 36 -1.66 -26.15 -0.54
CA ASN A 36 -0.63 -25.39 0.18
C ASN A 36 0.66 -25.36 -0.64
N GLY A 37 1.29 -24.19 -0.72
CA GLY A 37 2.47 -23.97 -1.55
C GLY A 37 2.21 -23.76 -3.04
N ALA A 38 0.94 -23.70 -3.49
CA ALA A 38 0.57 -23.45 -4.89
C ALA A 38 0.79 -21.99 -5.35
N GLY A 39 1.19 -21.08 -4.45
CA GLY A 39 1.46 -19.69 -4.78
C GLY A 39 0.30 -18.73 -4.57
N LYS A 40 -0.79 -19.12 -3.88
CA LYS A 40 -1.97 -18.26 -3.62
C LYS A 40 -1.61 -16.92 -2.99
N SER A 41 -0.92 -16.96 -1.84
CA SER A 41 -0.49 -15.74 -1.13
C SER A 41 0.53 -14.93 -1.94
N THR A 42 1.37 -15.61 -2.72
CA THR A 42 2.33 -14.96 -3.62
C THR A 42 1.62 -14.23 -4.76
N PHE A 43 0.56 -14.82 -5.30
CA PHE A 43 -0.26 -14.16 -6.31
C PHE A 43 -0.99 -12.93 -5.75
N LEU A 44 -1.51 -13.01 -4.53
CA LEU A 44 -2.09 -11.85 -3.85
C LEU A 44 -1.07 -10.72 -3.66
N LYS A 45 0.19 -11.03 -3.33
CA LYS A 45 1.27 -10.03 -3.24
C LYS A 45 1.59 -9.38 -4.59
N ILE A 46 1.44 -10.09 -5.70
CA ILE A 46 1.57 -9.50 -7.03
C ILE A 46 0.38 -8.57 -7.32
N LEU A 47 -0.84 -8.97 -6.96
CA LEU A 47 -2.03 -8.13 -7.14
C LEU A 47 -1.98 -6.84 -6.32
N SER A 48 -1.40 -6.89 -5.11
CA SER A 48 -1.21 -5.70 -4.25
C SER A 48 -0.04 -4.81 -4.67
N GLY A 49 0.86 -5.31 -5.52
CA GLY A 49 2.10 -4.61 -5.88
C GLY A 49 3.25 -4.80 -4.89
N ASP A 50 3.09 -5.66 -3.86
CA ASP A 50 4.15 -5.97 -2.89
C ASP A 50 5.23 -6.90 -3.47
N LEU A 51 4.95 -7.51 -4.60
CA LEU A 51 5.86 -8.39 -5.33
C LEU A 51 5.74 -8.16 -6.82
N GLU A 52 6.86 -7.90 -7.49
CA GLU A 52 6.91 -7.83 -8.95
C GLU A 52 6.94 -9.22 -9.58
N PRO A 53 6.14 -9.48 -10.62
CA PRO A 53 6.22 -10.72 -11.39
C PRO A 53 7.53 -10.79 -12.20
N THR A 54 7.98 -12.01 -12.51
CA THR A 54 9.14 -12.21 -13.41
C THR A 54 8.85 -11.69 -14.82
N ARG A 55 7.60 -11.82 -15.29
CA ARG A 55 7.09 -11.30 -16.57
C ARG A 55 5.62 -10.95 -16.42
N GLY A 56 5.15 -10.04 -17.27
CA GLY A 56 3.76 -9.60 -17.28
C GLY A 56 3.54 -8.37 -16.42
N SER A 57 2.30 -7.99 -16.22
CA SER A 57 1.92 -6.80 -15.46
C SER A 57 0.55 -6.92 -14.81
N VAL A 58 0.40 -6.17 -13.74
CA VAL A 58 -0.90 -5.93 -13.11
C VAL A 58 -1.23 -4.44 -13.27
N SER A 59 -2.42 -4.16 -13.75
CA SER A 59 -2.91 -2.79 -13.91
C SER A 59 -4.20 -2.56 -13.13
N VAL A 60 -4.25 -1.43 -12.45
CA VAL A 60 -5.39 -0.97 -11.66
C VAL A 60 -6.03 0.21 -12.37
N GLY A 61 -7.35 0.24 -12.44
CA GLY A 61 -8.10 1.34 -13.05
C GLY A 61 -7.79 2.68 -12.37
N LYS A 62 -7.83 3.77 -13.15
CA LYS A 62 -7.67 5.12 -12.60
C LYS A 62 -8.68 5.35 -11.46
N ASN A 63 -8.23 5.99 -10.41
CA ASN A 63 -9.02 6.30 -9.21
C ASN A 63 -9.51 5.08 -8.41
N GLN A 64 -8.89 3.91 -8.58
CA GLN A 64 -9.16 2.75 -7.74
C GLN A 64 -8.05 2.57 -6.71
N ARG A 65 -8.45 2.28 -5.48
CA ARG A 65 -7.56 1.99 -4.35
C ARG A 65 -7.60 0.50 -4.04
N ILE A 66 -6.42 -0.09 -3.85
CA ILE A 66 -6.28 -1.47 -3.38
C ILE A 66 -5.99 -1.43 -1.88
N SER A 67 -6.70 -2.24 -1.12
CA SER A 67 -6.39 -2.53 0.28
C SER A 67 -6.19 -4.02 0.46
N VAL A 68 -5.26 -4.39 1.31
CA VAL A 68 -4.91 -5.79 1.61
C VAL A 68 -5.09 -6.04 3.09
N LEU A 69 -5.86 -7.06 3.44
CA LEU A 69 -5.92 -7.56 4.80
C LEU A 69 -4.82 -8.60 5.00
N ASN A 70 -3.82 -8.24 5.82
CA ASN A 70 -2.72 -9.13 6.16
C ASN A 70 -3.18 -10.24 7.12
N GLN A 71 -2.50 -11.40 7.07
CA GLN A 71 -2.78 -12.52 7.95
C GLN A 71 -2.17 -12.36 9.35
N ASN A 72 -1.20 -11.46 9.51
CA ASN A 72 -0.58 -11.20 10.80
C ASN A 72 -1.45 -10.22 11.59
N GLN A 73 -2.00 -10.69 12.69
CA GLN A 73 -2.88 -9.91 13.56
C GLN A 73 -2.13 -8.93 14.46
N ASN A 74 -0.82 -9.11 14.63
CA ASN A 74 0.02 -8.37 15.57
C ASN A 74 0.81 -7.23 14.91
N ASP A 75 0.60 -6.96 13.62
CA ASP A 75 1.34 -5.93 12.87
C ASP A 75 1.13 -4.51 13.44
N PHE A 76 0.09 -4.31 14.24
CA PHE A 76 -0.32 -3.01 14.77
C PHE A 76 -0.42 -2.96 16.30
N ASP A 77 0.08 -4.00 17.02
CA ASP A 77 -0.02 -4.08 18.48
C ASP A 77 0.66 -2.89 19.19
N ASP A 78 1.71 -2.33 18.58
CA ASP A 78 2.45 -1.16 19.09
C ASP A 78 1.84 0.18 18.65
N CYS A 79 0.74 0.16 17.92
CA CYS A 79 0.09 1.36 17.40
C CYS A 79 -1.24 1.64 18.11
N THR A 80 -1.58 2.92 18.28
CA THR A 80 -2.94 3.28 18.69
C THR A 80 -3.94 2.96 17.58
N VAL A 81 -5.20 2.74 17.93
CA VAL A 81 -6.28 2.50 16.95
C VAL A 81 -6.35 3.63 15.93
N MET A 82 -6.30 4.89 16.37
CA MET A 82 -6.29 6.07 15.51
C MET A 82 -5.12 6.01 14.51
N ARG A 83 -3.91 5.75 15.01
CA ARG A 83 -2.71 5.64 14.16
C ARG A 83 -2.87 4.54 13.11
N THR A 84 -3.41 3.38 13.52
CA THR A 84 -3.65 2.24 12.61
C THR A 84 -4.63 2.59 11.49
N VAL A 85 -5.69 3.31 11.79
CA VAL A 85 -6.66 3.78 10.77
C VAL A 85 -5.98 4.75 9.81
N LEU A 86 -5.24 5.74 10.33
CA LEU A 86 -4.51 6.72 9.51
C LEU A 86 -3.45 6.06 8.61
N MET A 87 -2.83 4.94 9.01
CA MET A 87 -1.90 4.16 8.18
C MET A 87 -2.52 3.64 6.87
N GLY A 88 -3.84 3.61 6.75
CA GLY A 88 -4.53 3.40 5.48
C GLY A 88 -4.24 4.47 4.43
N HIS A 89 -3.81 5.66 4.85
CA HIS A 89 -3.36 6.74 3.98
C HIS A 89 -1.84 6.94 4.11
N LYS A 90 -1.07 6.06 3.49
CA LYS A 90 0.41 6.00 3.63
C LYS A 90 1.09 7.36 3.48
N ARG A 91 0.72 8.14 2.45
CA ARG A 91 1.33 9.44 2.19
C ARG A 91 1.06 10.44 3.30
N LEU A 92 -0.15 10.47 3.83
CA LEU A 92 -0.50 11.35 4.95
C LEU A 92 0.34 11.03 6.19
N VAL A 93 0.49 9.74 6.52
CA VAL A 93 1.30 9.29 7.66
C VAL A 93 2.77 9.63 7.48
N GLU A 94 3.33 9.45 6.26
CA GLU A 94 4.71 9.87 5.96
C GLU A 94 4.94 11.37 6.20
N ILE A 95 3.96 12.21 5.83
CA ILE A 95 4.03 13.66 6.07
C ILE A 95 3.95 13.96 7.56
N MET A 96 3.04 13.32 8.29
CA MET A 96 2.92 13.47 9.74
C MET A 96 4.26 13.13 10.43
N ASP A 97 4.84 11.97 10.11
CA ASP A 97 6.10 11.53 10.69
C ASP A 97 7.28 12.48 10.35
N LYS A 98 7.32 13.00 9.13
CA LYS A 98 8.33 13.98 8.72
C LYS A 98 8.15 15.31 9.45
N LYS A 99 6.93 15.78 9.63
CA LYS A 99 6.63 16.99 10.39
C LYS A 99 7.06 16.83 11.84
N ASP A 100 6.68 15.72 12.49
CA ASP A 100 7.04 15.45 13.88
C ASP A 100 8.57 15.38 14.06
N ALA A 101 9.27 14.71 13.15
CA ALA A 101 10.74 14.65 13.16
C ALA A 101 11.37 16.03 12.96
N LEU A 102 10.80 16.85 12.05
CA LEU A 102 11.30 18.17 11.75
C LEU A 102 11.15 19.13 12.93
N TYR A 103 9.95 19.15 13.55
CA TYR A 103 9.67 20.02 14.70
C TYR A 103 10.36 19.55 16.01
N SER A 104 10.79 18.29 16.05
CA SER A 104 11.55 17.75 17.19
C SER A 104 13.04 18.09 17.14
N LYS A 105 13.53 18.73 16.07
CA LYS A 105 14.94 19.12 15.95
C LYS A 105 15.28 20.26 16.91
N PRO A 106 16.38 20.16 17.67
CA PRO A 106 16.84 21.24 18.55
C PRO A 106 17.36 22.46 17.77
N ASP A 107 17.91 22.23 16.56
CA ASP A 107 18.47 23.27 15.68
C ASP A 107 17.59 23.39 14.43
N PHE A 108 16.56 24.22 14.50
CA PHE A 108 15.65 24.48 13.38
C PHE A 108 16.25 25.52 12.44
N SER A 109 16.61 25.12 11.22
CA SER A 109 17.23 25.98 10.21
C SER A 109 16.19 26.66 9.30
N GLU A 110 16.65 27.62 8.49
CA GLU A 110 15.80 28.25 7.44
C GLU A 110 15.35 27.24 6.38
N GLU A 111 16.22 26.26 6.05
CA GLU A 111 15.89 25.15 5.14
C GLU A 111 14.79 24.26 5.73
N ASP A 112 14.86 23.98 7.03
CA ASP A 112 13.81 23.25 7.75
C ASP A 112 12.47 24.01 7.74
N GLY A 113 12.51 25.35 7.79
CA GLY A 113 11.34 26.20 7.67
C GLY A 113 10.66 26.10 6.30
N ASN A 114 11.45 26.09 5.23
CA ASN A 114 10.92 25.92 3.88
C ASN A 114 10.31 24.53 3.70
N LEU A 115 11.00 23.49 4.17
CA LEU A 115 10.47 22.11 4.13
C LEU A 115 9.19 21.96 4.96
N ALA A 116 9.11 22.60 6.13
CA ALA A 116 7.91 22.61 6.95
C ALA A 116 6.72 23.21 6.19
N ALA A 117 6.93 24.33 5.49
CA ALA A 117 5.87 24.99 4.71
C ALA A 117 5.37 24.12 3.54
N GLU A 118 6.29 23.40 2.87
CA GLU A 118 5.91 22.43 1.82
C GLU A 118 5.09 21.28 2.39
N LEU A 119 5.54 20.70 3.50
CA LEU A 119 4.83 19.59 4.17
C LEU A 119 3.46 20.03 4.71
N GLU A 120 3.32 21.25 5.24
CA GLU A 120 2.03 21.82 5.68
C GLU A 120 1.07 21.98 4.51
N THR A 121 1.56 22.45 3.37
CA THR A 121 0.74 22.60 2.17
C THR A 121 0.22 21.24 1.70
N GLU A 122 1.11 20.26 1.55
CA GLU A 122 0.74 18.90 1.14
C GLU A 122 -0.21 18.23 2.16
N PHE A 123 0.04 18.42 3.46
CA PHE A 123 -0.81 17.92 4.53
C PHE A 123 -2.24 18.47 4.43
N SER A 124 -2.37 19.77 4.16
CA SER A 124 -3.67 20.42 3.97
C SER A 124 -4.38 19.91 2.70
N GLU A 125 -3.66 19.74 1.59
CA GLU A 125 -4.22 19.23 0.33
C GLU A 125 -4.74 17.78 0.47
N LEU A 126 -4.14 16.99 1.33
CA LEU A 126 -4.55 15.61 1.63
C LEU A 126 -5.65 15.52 2.71
N GLY A 127 -6.19 16.64 3.17
CA GLY A 127 -7.22 16.67 4.22
C GLY A 127 -6.69 16.29 5.60
N GLY A 128 -5.40 16.50 5.86
CA GLY A 128 -4.74 16.06 7.08
C GLY A 128 -5.33 16.62 8.37
N TRP A 129 -5.89 17.85 8.32
CA TRP A 129 -6.53 18.50 9.47
C TRP A 129 -7.84 17.81 9.89
N GLU A 130 -8.53 17.18 8.95
CA GLU A 130 -9.81 16.50 9.17
C GLU A 130 -9.64 14.98 9.34
N ALA A 131 -8.45 14.46 9.04
CA ALA A 131 -8.17 13.03 8.97
C ALA A 131 -8.47 12.28 10.30
N GLU A 132 -8.18 12.88 11.46
CA GLU A 132 -8.47 12.28 12.76
C GLU A 132 -9.98 12.30 13.08
N SER A 133 -10.71 13.29 12.57
CA SER A 133 -12.17 13.38 12.79
C SER A 133 -12.95 12.50 11.83
N GLU A 134 -12.34 12.13 10.70
CA GLU A 134 -12.94 11.24 9.70
C GLU A 134 -12.58 9.75 9.93
N ALA A 135 -11.58 9.47 10.77
CA ALA A 135 -11.11 8.12 11.07
C ALA A 135 -11.95 7.44 12.15
#